data_a4093228613d21ec8dafb046d542454c
#
_entry.id   a4093228613d21ec8dafb046d542454c
#
_cell.length_a   1.000
_cell.length_b   1.000
_cell.length_c   1.000
_cell.angle_alpha   90.00
_cell.angle_beta   90.00
_cell.angle_gamma   90.00
#
_symmetry.space_group_name_H-M   'P 1'
#
loop_
_entity.id
_entity.type
_entity.pdbx_description
1 polymer ?
#
loop_
_entity_poly.entity_id
_entity_poly.type
_entity_poly.pdbx_seq_one_letter_code
_entity_poly.pdbx_strand_id
1 'polypeptide(L)'
;DAEKAGRLPHPDMETRGRVEQRVGYTIEQINHMRDVFGTRLRRAEDAFPPVIGIAAHKGGVYKTSVSVHLAQDLALKGLRVLLVEGNDPQGTASMYHGWVPDLHIHAEDTLLPFYLGEKDDASYAIKPTCWPGLDIIPSCLALHRIETELMGKFDEGKLPADPHLMLRLAIETVAHDYDVIVIDSAPNLGIGTINVVCAADVLIVPTPAELFDYTSALQFFDMLRDLLKNVDLKGFEPDVRILLTKYSNNNGSQSPWMEEQIRDA
;
A
#
# COMPACT_ATOMS: atom_id res chain seq x y z
N ASP A 1 -5.53 -37.47 9.75
CA ASP A 1 -5.90 -38.04 8.48
C ASP A 1 -6.88 -37.25 7.60
N ALA A 2 -6.78 -35.94 7.67
CA ALA A 2 -7.62 -35.01 6.87
C ALA A 2 -7.29 -35.13 5.37
N GLU A 3 -6.04 -35.40 4.99
CA GLU A 3 -5.60 -35.62 3.61
C GLU A 3 -6.26 -36.89 3.05
N LYS A 4 -6.23 -38.01 3.80
CA LYS A 4 -6.88 -39.27 3.41
C LYS A 4 -8.41 -39.17 3.32
N ALA A 5 -8.99 -38.25 4.07
CA ALA A 5 -10.43 -37.95 4.03
C ALA A 5 -10.81 -36.99 2.90
N GLY A 6 -9.89 -36.60 2.04
CA GLY A 6 -10.12 -35.65 0.93
C GLY A 6 -10.46 -34.23 1.34
N ARG A 7 -10.20 -33.84 2.62
CA ARG A 7 -10.46 -32.49 3.13
C ARG A 7 -9.31 -31.52 2.89
N LEU A 8 -8.14 -32.02 2.50
CA LEU A 8 -6.96 -31.22 2.20
C LEU A 8 -6.56 -31.39 0.74
N PRO A 9 -6.03 -30.33 0.10
CA PRO A 9 -5.48 -30.45 -1.24
C PRO A 9 -4.25 -31.34 -1.24
N HIS A 10 -4.00 -31.98 -2.37
CA HIS A 10 -2.74 -32.67 -2.59
C HIS A 10 -1.64 -31.67 -2.95
N PRO A 11 -0.39 -31.88 -2.49
CA PRO A 11 0.72 -31.05 -2.89
C PRO A 11 0.99 -31.20 -4.39
N ASP A 12 1.54 -30.16 -4.99
CA ASP A 12 2.02 -30.24 -6.37
C ASP A 12 3.17 -31.25 -6.45
N MET A 13 3.17 -32.05 -7.51
CA MET A 13 4.14 -33.10 -7.77
C MET A 13 4.93 -32.75 -9.04
N GLU A 14 6.22 -32.98 -9.01
CA GLU A 14 7.10 -32.84 -10.17
C GLU A 14 7.81 -34.16 -10.44
N THR A 15 7.86 -34.59 -11.71
CA THR A 15 8.61 -35.77 -12.12
C THR A 15 10.05 -35.37 -12.44
N ARG A 16 11.00 -35.78 -11.58
CA ARG A 16 12.44 -35.65 -11.84
C ARG A 16 13.03 -37.01 -12.19
N GLY A 17 13.25 -37.21 -13.48
CA GLY A 17 13.69 -38.54 -13.99
C GLY A 17 12.57 -39.58 -13.92
N ARG A 18 12.73 -40.62 -13.06
CA ARG A 18 11.74 -41.68 -12.85
C ARG A 18 11.00 -41.59 -11.50
N VAL A 19 11.20 -40.49 -10.75
CA VAL A 19 10.66 -40.34 -9.39
C VAL A 19 9.77 -39.11 -9.36
N GLU A 20 8.53 -39.28 -8.86
CA GLU A 20 7.67 -38.20 -8.48
C GLU A 20 8.10 -37.61 -7.13
N GLN A 21 8.33 -36.31 -7.08
CA GLN A 21 8.70 -35.61 -5.85
C GLN A 21 7.68 -34.54 -5.53
N ARG A 22 7.39 -34.36 -4.24
CA ARG A 22 6.58 -33.21 -3.79
C ARG A 22 7.34 -31.91 -4.03
N VAL A 23 6.72 -30.97 -4.71
CA VAL A 23 7.27 -29.61 -4.94
C VAL A 23 6.83 -28.67 -3.83
N GLY A 24 5.59 -28.82 -3.35
CA GLY A 24 5.04 -27.98 -2.29
C GLY A 24 3.53 -27.79 -2.42
N TYR A 25 3.07 -26.68 -1.87
CA TYR A 25 1.67 -26.26 -1.96
C TYR A 25 1.63 -24.82 -2.50
N THR A 26 0.63 -24.51 -3.32
CA THR A 26 0.35 -23.13 -3.73
C THR A 26 -0.25 -22.33 -2.57
N ILE A 27 -0.27 -21.00 -2.70
CA ILE A 27 -0.87 -20.12 -1.68
C ILE A 27 -2.36 -20.45 -1.49
N GLU A 28 -3.07 -20.74 -2.57
CA GLU A 28 -4.48 -21.14 -2.52
C GLU A 28 -4.69 -22.44 -1.74
N GLN A 29 -3.84 -23.43 -1.99
CA GLN A 29 -3.87 -24.70 -1.27
C GLN A 29 -3.58 -24.50 0.22
N ILE A 30 -2.60 -23.66 0.56
CA ILE A 30 -2.26 -23.30 1.95
C ILE A 30 -3.45 -22.55 2.59
N ASN A 31 -4.07 -21.63 1.89
CA ASN A 31 -5.21 -20.87 2.40
C ASN A 31 -6.43 -21.77 2.61
N HIS A 32 -6.68 -22.72 1.70
CA HIS A 32 -7.70 -23.74 1.91
C HIS A 32 -7.43 -24.59 3.16
N MET A 33 -6.17 -25.02 3.38
CA MET A 33 -5.80 -25.71 4.61
C MET A 33 -6.05 -24.87 5.86
N ARG A 34 -5.68 -23.58 5.82
CA ARG A 34 -5.95 -22.63 6.92
C ARG A 34 -7.45 -22.50 7.21
N ASP A 35 -8.28 -22.45 6.16
CA ASP A 35 -9.75 -22.39 6.31
C ASP A 35 -10.29 -23.69 6.95
N VAL A 36 -9.81 -24.87 6.52
CA VAL A 36 -10.20 -26.17 7.08
C VAL A 36 -9.84 -26.28 8.57
N PHE A 37 -8.70 -25.72 8.98
CA PHE A 37 -8.23 -25.74 10.37
C PHE A 37 -8.65 -24.51 11.19
N GLY A 38 -9.36 -23.55 10.62
CA GLY A 38 -9.78 -22.33 11.31
C GLY A 38 -8.60 -21.43 11.72
N THR A 39 -7.47 -21.51 11.01
CA THR A 39 -6.24 -20.75 11.31
C THR A 39 -5.97 -19.61 10.34
N ARG A 40 -6.85 -19.41 9.37
CA ARG A 40 -6.72 -18.29 8.44
C ARG A 40 -6.99 -16.97 9.15
N LEU A 41 -6.04 -16.05 9.03
CA LEU A 41 -6.22 -14.68 9.53
C LEU A 41 -7.34 -13.99 8.75
N ARG A 42 -8.22 -13.33 9.47
CA ARG A 42 -9.30 -12.51 8.94
C ARG A 42 -9.52 -11.32 9.86
N ARG A 43 -9.87 -10.22 9.29
CA ARG A 43 -10.44 -9.08 10.02
C ARG A 43 -11.78 -9.48 10.65
N ALA A 44 -12.14 -8.90 11.78
CA ALA A 44 -13.49 -9.01 12.29
C ALA A 44 -14.48 -8.39 11.29
N GLU A 45 -15.65 -9.04 11.09
CA GLU A 45 -16.62 -8.64 10.06
C GLU A 45 -17.06 -7.17 10.20
N ASP A 46 -17.25 -6.70 11.45
CA ASP A 46 -17.70 -5.35 11.74
C ASP A 46 -16.58 -4.31 11.82
N ALA A 47 -15.31 -4.71 11.72
CA ALA A 47 -14.19 -3.79 11.77
C ALA A 47 -13.86 -3.23 10.39
N PHE A 48 -13.47 -1.95 10.30
CA PHE A 48 -12.87 -1.41 9.10
C PHE A 48 -11.46 -1.98 8.91
N PRO A 49 -11.00 -2.30 7.69
CA PRO A 49 -9.64 -2.80 7.49
C PRO A 49 -8.63 -1.71 7.84
N PRO A 50 -7.54 -2.04 8.55
CA PRO A 50 -6.48 -1.09 8.78
C PRO A 50 -5.86 -0.65 7.46
N VAL A 51 -5.63 0.66 7.35
CA VAL A 51 -5.00 1.31 6.20
C VAL A 51 -3.58 1.69 6.57
N ILE A 52 -2.60 1.12 5.88
CA ILE A 52 -1.17 1.35 6.10
C ILE A 52 -0.63 2.21 4.95
N GLY A 53 -0.32 3.47 5.21
CA GLY A 53 0.32 4.37 4.24
C GLY A 53 1.84 4.28 4.33
N ILE A 54 2.52 4.22 3.19
CA ILE A 54 3.97 4.32 3.10
C ILE A 54 4.30 5.64 2.41
N ALA A 55 4.83 6.61 3.17
CA ALA A 55 5.12 7.94 2.64
C ALA A 55 6.46 8.49 3.12
N ALA A 56 7.13 9.21 2.25
CA ALA A 56 8.32 9.99 2.56
C ALA A 56 8.53 11.02 1.46
N HIS A 57 9.05 12.19 1.83
CA HIS A 57 9.34 13.27 0.90
C HIS A 57 10.40 12.89 -0.14
N LYS A 58 11.42 12.13 0.25
CA LYS A 58 12.57 11.82 -0.61
C LYS A 58 12.30 10.64 -1.53
N GLY A 59 12.82 10.73 -2.77
CA GLY A 59 12.90 9.59 -3.69
C GLY A 59 14.00 8.61 -3.30
N GLY A 60 13.88 7.33 -3.71
CA GLY A 60 14.92 6.31 -3.49
C GLY A 60 15.10 5.83 -2.05
N VAL A 61 14.13 6.06 -1.17
CA VAL A 61 14.11 5.58 0.23
C VAL A 61 13.40 4.24 0.40
N TYR A 62 13.05 3.58 -0.72
CA TYR A 62 12.38 2.26 -0.78
C TYR A 62 10.88 2.24 -0.45
N LYS A 63 10.13 3.35 -0.60
CA LYS A 63 8.67 3.36 -0.38
C LYS A 63 7.97 2.22 -1.09
N THR A 64 8.03 2.21 -2.42
CA THR A 64 7.36 1.19 -3.26
C THR A 64 7.85 -0.23 -2.95
N SER A 65 9.15 -0.42 -2.69
CA SER A 65 9.66 -1.74 -2.29
C SER A 65 9.04 -2.19 -0.98
N VAL A 66 8.91 -1.31 0.01
CA VAL A 66 8.27 -1.61 1.30
C VAL A 66 6.79 -1.92 1.09
N SER A 67 6.07 -1.09 0.32
CA SER A 67 4.63 -1.26 0.04
C SER A 67 4.34 -2.61 -0.62
N VAL A 68 5.08 -2.93 -1.69
CA VAL A 68 4.91 -4.17 -2.45
C VAL A 68 5.22 -5.39 -1.58
N HIS A 69 6.38 -5.42 -0.90
CA HIS A 69 6.75 -6.59 -0.09
C HIS A 69 5.85 -6.76 1.14
N LEU A 70 5.42 -5.66 1.76
CA LEU A 70 4.45 -5.72 2.86
C LEU A 70 3.11 -6.31 2.39
N ALA A 71 2.58 -5.83 1.26
CA ALA A 71 1.34 -6.34 0.70
C ALA A 71 1.44 -7.83 0.33
N GLN A 72 2.56 -8.25 -0.28
CA GLN A 72 2.83 -9.66 -0.60
C GLN A 72 2.95 -10.53 0.67
N ASP A 73 3.67 -10.08 1.71
CA ASP A 73 3.81 -10.83 2.97
C ASP A 73 2.45 -11.01 3.67
N LEU A 74 1.63 -9.96 3.69
CA LEU A 74 0.27 -10.03 4.25
C LEU A 74 -0.62 -11.01 3.47
N ALA A 75 -0.54 -11.02 2.14
CA ALA A 75 -1.25 -11.98 1.29
C ALA A 75 -0.75 -13.42 1.52
N LEU A 76 0.57 -13.62 1.69
CA LEU A 76 1.15 -14.91 2.05
C LEU A 76 0.65 -15.42 3.40
N LYS A 77 0.33 -14.54 4.35
CA LYS A 77 -0.30 -14.88 5.63
C LYS A 77 -1.78 -15.23 5.52
N GLY A 78 -2.37 -15.07 4.34
CA GLY A 78 -3.74 -15.48 4.03
C GLY A 78 -4.77 -14.36 4.10
N LEU A 79 -4.35 -13.10 4.33
CA LEU A 79 -5.22 -11.93 4.30
C LEU A 79 -5.62 -11.57 2.87
N ARG A 80 -6.77 -10.92 2.72
CA ARG A 80 -7.19 -10.25 1.50
C ARG A 80 -6.60 -8.84 1.55
N VAL A 81 -5.74 -8.50 0.61
CA VAL A 81 -4.96 -7.27 0.61
C VAL A 81 -5.30 -6.43 -0.62
N LEU A 82 -5.52 -5.15 -0.42
CA LEU A 82 -5.57 -4.17 -1.50
C LEU A 82 -4.30 -3.30 -1.44
N LEU A 83 -3.51 -3.31 -2.49
CA LEU A 83 -2.42 -2.36 -2.68
C LEU A 83 -2.92 -1.19 -3.52
N VAL A 84 -2.76 0.04 -3.04
CA VAL A 84 -3.18 1.25 -3.73
C VAL A 84 -1.96 2.10 -4.10
N GLU A 85 -1.78 2.40 -5.37
CA GLU A 85 -0.84 3.44 -5.78
C GLU A 85 -1.48 4.81 -5.59
N GLY A 86 -1.18 5.44 -4.47
CA GLY A 86 -1.91 6.59 -3.96
C GLY A 86 -1.70 7.89 -4.74
N ASN A 87 -0.70 8.03 -5.55
CA ASN A 87 -0.43 9.12 -6.50
C ASN A 87 0.99 9.01 -7.11
N ASP A 88 1.46 7.83 -7.42
CA ASP A 88 2.74 7.69 -8.13
C ASP A 88 2.49 7.65 -9.64
N PRO A 89 2.74 8.75 -10.40
CA PRO A 89 2.53 8.77 -11.83
C PRO A 89 3.45 7.80 -12.61
N GLN A 90 4.44 7.22 -11.94
CA GLN A 90 5.33 6.21 -12.54
C GLN A 90 4.73 4.81 -12.51
N GLY A 91 3.74 4.55 -11.66
CA GLY A 91 3.09 3.24 -11.54
C GLY A 91 4.06 2.11 -11.21
N THR A 92 5.01 2.36 -10.32
CA THR A 92 6.10 1.42 -10.05
C THR A 92 5.59 0.13 -9.39
N ALA A 93 4.65 0.21 -8.45
CA ALA A 93 4.07 -0.98 -7.83
C ALA A 93 3.25 -1.79 -8.84
N SER A 94 2.55 -1.14 -9.77
CA SER A 94 1.84 -1.80 -10.87
C SER A 94 2.78 -2.63 -11.73
N MET A 95 3.98 -2.12 -12.05
CA MET A 95 4.97 -2.86 -12.84
C MET A 95 5.47 -4.12 -12.12
N TYR A 96 5.62 -4.10 -10.78
CA TYR A 96 5.96 -5.31 -10.01
C TYR A 96 4.90 -6.41 -10.14
N HIS A 97 3.67 -6.06 -10.49
CA HIS A 97 2.54 -6.98 -10.65
C HIS A 97 2.16 -7.23 -12.11
N GLY A 98 3.01 -6.81 -13.05
CA GLY A 98 2.84 -7.09 -14.50
C GLY A 98 1.94 -6.10 -15.23
N TRP A 99 1.48 -5.03 -14.57
CA TRP A 99 0.70 -3.96 -15.17
C TRP A 99 1.61 -2.82 -15.58
N VAL A 100 1.77 -2.60 -16.88
CA VAL A 100 2.64 -1.52 -17.41
C VAL A 100 1.81 -0.24 -17.56
N PRO A 101 2.15 0.85 -16.84
CA PRO A 101 1.48 2.14 -16.98
C PRO A 101 1.49 2.63 -18.42
N ASP A 102 0.44 3.34 -18.81
CA ASP A 102 0.23 3.93 -20.14
C ASP A 102 0.20 2.91 -21.33
N LEU A 103 0.50 1.64 -21.06
CA LEU A 103 0.35 0.53 -22.03
C LEU A 103 -0.83 -0.37 -21.66
N HIS A 104 -0.94 -0.78 -20.41
CA HIS A 104 -2.00 -1.65 -19.90
C HIS A 104 -2.97 -0.92 -18.97
N ILE A 105 -2.52 0.21 -18.40
CA ILE A 105 -3.26 1.04 -17.45
C ILE A 105 -3.42 2.43 -18.04
N HIS A 106 -4.66 2.87 -18.19
CA HIS A 106 -5.02 4.19 -18.68
C HIS A 106 -5.71 5.01 -17.58
N ALA A 107 -6.02 6.27 -17.85
CA ALA A 107 -6.64 7.17 -16.87
C ALA A 107 -7.92 6.58 -16.24
N GLU A 108 -8.75 5.93 -17.04
CA GLU A 108 -10.00 5.29 -16.63
C GLU A 108 -9.84 4.05 -15.75
N ASP A 109 -8.64 3.47 -15.69
CA ASP A 109 -8.30 2.31 -14.84
C ASP A 109 -7.74 2.72 -13.47
N THR A 110 -7.55 4.02 -13.23
CA THR A 110 -6.95 4.59 -12.02
C THR A 110 -8.00 5.28 -11.14
N LEU A 111 -7.59 5.81 -10.00
CA LEU A 111 -8.47 6.63 -9.15
C LEU A 111 -8.83 8.00 -9.74
N LEU A 112 -8.27 8.40 -10.89
CA LEU A 112 -8.52 9.72 -11.46
C LEU A 112 -10.01 10.01 -11.70
N PRO A 113 -10.82 9.13 -12.32
CA PRO A 113 -12.26 9.37 -12.49
C PRO A 113 -13.01 9.57 -11.17
N PHE A 114 -12.63 8.82 -10.11
CA PHE A 114 -13.19 9.02 -8.78
C PHE A 114 -12.84 10.39 -8.21
N TYR A 115 -11.56 10.77 -8.26
CA TYR A 115 -11.10 12.09 -7.80
C TYR A 115 -11.77 13.25 -8.55
N LEU A 116 -12.09 13.06 -9.81
CA LEU A 116 -12.77 14.08 -10.63
C LEU A 116 -14.31 14.07 -10.49
N GLY A 117 -14.87 13.20 -9.62
CA GLY A 117 -16.32 13.09 -9.42
C GLY A 117 -17.06 12.48 -10.64
N GLU A 118 -16.37 11.72 -11.47
CA GLU A 118 -16.93 11.01 -12.64
C GLU A 118 -17.42 9.60 -12.27
N LYS A 119 -16.96 9.09 -11.12
CA LYS A 119 -17.33 7.80 -10.54
C LYS A 119 -17.58 7.97 -9.04
N ASP A 120 -18.59 7.25 -8.55
CA ASP A 120 -18.99 7.27 -7.13
C ASP A 120 -18.39 6.11 -6.31
N ASP A 121 -17.75 5.16 -6.99
CA ASP A 121 -17.19 3.93 -6.42
C ASP A 121 -15.84 3.63 -7.07
N ALA A 122 -14.87 3.11 -6.30
CA ALA A 122 -13.51 2.84 -6.75
C ALA A 122 -13.30 1.39 -7.25
N SER A 123 -14.31 0.52 -7.20
CA SER A 123 -14.17 -0.90 -7.58
C SER A 123 -13.75 -1.11 -9.04
N TYR A 124 -14.11 -0.19 -9.93
CA TYR A 124 -13.73 -0.25 -11.35
C TYR A 124 -12.21 -0.20 -11.56
N ALA A 125 -11.47 0.42 -10.65
CA ALA A 125 -10.03 0.58 -10.74
C ALA A 125 -9.25 -0.63 -10.20
N ILE A 126 -9.91 -1.59 -9.53
CA ILE A 126 -9.25 -2.76 -8.96
C ILE A 126 -8.83 -3.72 -10.05
N LYS A 127 -7.56 -4.12 -10.03
CA LYS A 127 -6.98 -5.13 -10.92
C LYS A 127 -6.42 -6.29 -10.09
N PRO A 128 -6.59 -7.54 -10.56
CA PRO A 128 -5.96 -8.69 -9.90
C PRO A 128 -4.45 -8.67 -10.10
N THR A 129 -3.73 -9.28 -9.16
CA THR A 129 -2.30 -9.56 -9.32
C THR A 129 -2.04 -11.05 -9.52
N CYS A 130 -0.79 -11.42 -9.78
CA CYS A 130 -0.38 -12.83 -9.80
C CYS A 130 -0.28 -13.45 -8.40
N TRP A 131 -0.48 -12.67 -7.32
CA TRP A 131 -0.44 -13.12 -5.93
C TRP A 131 -1.87 -13.39 -5.44
N PRO A 132 -2.22 -14.64 -5.11
CA PRO A 132 -3.55 -14.94 -4.58
C PRO A 132 -3.85 -14.18 -3.31
N GLY A 133 -4.97 -13.46 -3.31
CA GLY A 133 -5.39 -12.62 -2.17
C GLY A 133 -4.79 -11.21 -2.17
N LEU A 134 -4.09 -10.81 -3.24
CA LEU A 134 -3.58 -9.45 -3.43
C LEU A 134 -4.15 -8.85 -4.72
N ASP A 135 -4.92 -7.78 -4.57
CA ASP A 135 -5.36 -6.93 -5.66
C ASP A 135 -4.65 -5.57 -5.62
N ILE A 136 -4.68 -4.84 -6.74
CA ILE A 136 -4.06 -3.52 -6.85
C ILE A 136 -5.03 -2.51 -7.49
N ILE A 137 -5.04 -1.29 -6.96
CA ILE A 137 -5.49 -0.10 -7.68
C ILE A 137 -4.25 0.55 -8.28
N PRO A 138 -4.09 0.48 -9.61
CA PRO A 138 -2.89 0.93 -10.30
C PRO A 138 -2.86 2.43 -10.50
N SER A 139 -1.69 2.92 -10.91
CA SER A 139 -1.46 4.30 -11.30
C SER A 139 -0.86 4.40 -12.71
N CYS A 140 -1.00 5.57 -13.33
CA CYS A 140 -0.34 5.94 -14.56
C CYS A 140 -0.05 7.44 -14.59
N LEU A 141 0.60 7.93 -15.64
CA LEU A 141 0.99 9.34 -15.76
C LEU A 141 -0.19 10.31 -15.62
N ALA A 142 -1.40 9.90 -16.04
CA ALA A 142 -2.58 10.75 -15.96
C ALA A 142 -2.94 11.18 -14.52
N LEU A 143 -2.51 10.43 -13.49
CA LEU A 143 -2.80 10.80 -12.09
C LEU A 143 -2.17 12.13 -11.67
N HIS A 144 -1.12 12.61 -12.36
CA HIS A 144 -0.55 13.93 -12.04
C HIS A 144 -1.59 15.08 -12.16
N ARG A 145 -2.68 14.87 -12.91
CA ARG A 145 -3.76 15.86 -13.09
C ARG A 145 -4.45 16.21 -11.77
N ILE A 146 -4.43 15.33 -10.77
CA ILE A 146 -5.03 15.63 -9.47
C ILE A 146 -4.39 16.87 -8.81
N GLU A 147 -3.09 17.08 -9.01
CA GLU A 147 -2.38 18.23 -8.45
C GLU A 147 -2.93 19.59 -8.98
N THR A 148 -3.53 19.60 -10.16
CA THR A 148 -4.04 20.81 -10.80
C THR A 148 -5.55 20.90 -10.86
N GLU A 149 -6.25 19.76 -11.00
CA GLU A 149 -7.69 19.74 -11.26
C GLU A 149 -8.54 19.55 -10.00
N LEU A 150 -8.00 18.87 -8.97
CA LEU A 150 -8.77 18.53 -7.79
C LEU A 150 -9.23 19.78 -7.02
N MET A 151 -8.33 20.73 -6.80
CA MET A 151 -8.65 21.97 -6.12
C MET A 151 -9.65 22.82 -6.91
N GLY A 152 -9.47 22.91 -8.24
CA GLY A 152 -10.42 23.63 -9.09
C GLY A 152 -11.84 23.05 -9.02
N LYS A 153 -11.97 21.73 -9.02
CA LYS A 153 -13.29 21.07 -8.89
C LYS A 153 -13.91 21.26 -7.49
N PHE A 154 -13.08 21.33 -6.46
CA PHE A 154 -13.55 21.63 -5.11
C PHE A 154 -14.13 23.06 -5.02
N ASP A 155 -13.42 24.05 -5.56
CA ASP A 155 -13.87 25.45 -5.61
C ASP A 155 -15.18 25.63 -6.40
N GLU A 156 -15.40 24.78 -7.40
CA GLU A 156 -16.65 24.73 -8.18
C GLU A 156 -17.79 23.96 -7.45
N GLY A 157 -17.55 23.42 -6.26
CA GLY A 157 -18.53 22.64 -5.51
C GLY A 157 -18.88 21.29 -6.15
N LYS A 158 -17.99 20.74 -6.97
CA LYS A 158 -18.20 19.48 -7.73
C LYS A 158 -17.65 18.24 -7.05
N LEU A 159 -17.00 18.38 -5.90
CA LEU A 159 -16.49 17.24 -5.14
C LEU A 159 -17.40 16.91 -3.95
N PRO A 160 -17.52 15.63 -3.59
CA PRO A 160 -18.34 15.20 -2.46
C PRO A 160 -17.73 15.54 -1.10
N ALA A 161 -16.43 15.84 -1.04
CA ALA A 161 -15.69 16.14 0.18
C ALA A 161 -14.47 17.03 -0.06
N ASP A 162 -13.75 17.33 1.04
CA ASP A 162 -12.47 18.01 1.01
C ASP A 162 -11.47 17.25 0.11
N PRO A 163 -10.72 17.96 -0.77
CA PRO A 163 -9.74 17.36 -1.65
C PRO A 163 -8.69 16.48 -0.95
N HIS A 164 -8.40 16.73 0.33
CA HIS A 164 -7.45 15.98 1.14
C HIS A 164 -7.99 14.61 1.58
N LEU A 165 -9.32 14.39 1.53
CA LEU A 165 -9.99 13.18 2.00
C LEU A 165 -10.45 12.25 0.86
N MET A 166 -10.19 12.61 -0.39
CA MET A 166 -10.72 11.88 -1.54
C MET A 166 -10.22 10.44 -1.62
N LEU A 167 -8.94 10.18 -1.26
CA LEU A 167 -8.42 8.81 -1.20
C LEU A 167 -9.10 7.98 -0.10
N ARG A 168 -9.34 8.57 1.07
CA ARG A 168 -10.07 7.91 2.16
C ARG A 168 -11.45 7.51 1.71
N LEU A 169 -12.18 8.41 1.05
CA LEU A 169 -13.51 8.11 0.50
C LEU A 169 -13.45 7.01 -0.55
N ALA A 170 -12.48 7.03 -1.47
CA ALA A 170 -12.31 5.98 -2.47
C ALA A 170 -12.11 4.61 -1.81
N ILE A 171 -11.24 4.54 -0.79
CA ILE A 171 -10.99 3.33 -0.02
C ILE A 171 -12.26 2.83 0.68
N GLU A 172 -13.05 3.71 1.28
CA GLU A 172 -14.28 3.35 1.97
C GLU A 172 -15.28 2.62 1.08
N THR A 173 -15.31 2.92 -0.22
CA THR A 173 -16.23 2.26 -1.17
C THR A 173 -15.89 0.79 -1.43
N VAL A 174 -14.65 0.36 -1.19
CA VAL A 174 -14.16 -0.98 -1.52
C VAL A 174 -13.60 -1.75 -0.31
N ALA A 175 -13.48 -1.10 0.83
CA ALA A 175 -12.82 -1.62 2.03
C ALA A 175 -13.41 -2.93 2.56
N HIS A 176 -14.71 -3.16 2.36
CA HIS A 176 -15.42 -4.34 2.88
C HIS A 176 -14.91 -5.67 2.31
N ASP A 177 -14.28 -5.66 1.15
CA ASP A 177 -13.74 -6.85 0.50
C ASP A 177 -12.36 -7.27 1.02
N TYR A 178 -11.69 -6.40 1.77
CA TYR A 178 -10.30 -6.59 2.19
C TYR A 178 -10.13 -6.70 3.70
N ASP A 179 -9.05 -7.37 4.10
CA ASP A 179 -8.65 -7.51 5.51
C ASP A 179 -7.62 -6.44 5.91
N VAL A 180 -6.89 -5.89 4.94
CA VAL A 180 -5.90 -4.81 5.11
C VAL A 180 -5.69 -4.06 3.78
N ILE A 181 -5.41 -2.77 3.86
CA ILE A 181 -5.12 -1.91 2.71
C ILE A 181 -3.73 -1.31 2.90
N VAL A 182 -2.91 -1.36 1.86
CA VAL A 182 -1.55 -0.78 1.82
C VAL A 182 -1.52 0.30 0.75
N ILE A 183 -1.02 1.49 1.07
CA ILE A 183 -0.95 2.60 0.13
C ILE A 183 0.52 2.96 -0.12
N ASP A 184 0.94 2.94 -1.37
CA ASP A 184 2.24 3.46 -1.83
C ASP A 184 2.12 4.92 -2.27
N SER A 185 3.01 5.80 -1.81
CA SER A 185 2.97 7.22 -2.17
C SER A 185 4.08 7.63 -3.11
N ALA A 186 3.82 8.67 -3.92
CA ALA A 186 4.84 9.36 -4.70
C ALA A 186 5.89 10.06 -3.81
N PRO A 187 7.10 10.33 -4.35
CA PRO A 187 8.14 11.06 -3.65
C PRO A 187 7.96 12.58 -3.75
N ASN A 188 6.80 13.11 -3.39
CA ASN A 188 6.50 14.55 -3.42
C ASN A 188 5.67 14.94 -2.20
N LEU A 189 5.43 16.25 -2.02
CA LEU A 189 4.60 16.82 -0.95
C LEU A 189 3.30 17.41 -1.49
N GLY A 190 2.82 16.91 -2.62
CA GLY A 190 1.58 17.37 -3.24
C GLY A 190 0.32 16.83 -2.58
N ILE A 191 -0.83 17.21 -3.15
CA ILE A 191 -2.17 16.80 -2.67
C ILE A 191 -2.30 15.28 -2.61
N GLY A 192 -1.63 14.54 -3.49
CA GLY A 192 -1.65 13.08 -3.49
C GLY A 192 -1.01 12.49 -2.22
N THR A 193 0.16 12.98 -1.80
CA THR A 193 0.79 12.53 -0.54
C THR A 193 -0.03 12.93 0.68
N ILE A 194 -0.65 14.11 0.66
CA ILE A 194 -1.58 14.54 1.71
C ILE A 194 -2.76 13.56 1.81
N ASN A 195 -3.34 13.15 0.70
CA ASN A 195 -4.40 12.15 0.65
C ASN A 195 -3.97 10.81 1.27
N VAL A 196 -2.73 10.35 1.00
CA VAL A 196 -2.19 9.13 1.62
C VAL A 196 -2.13 9.26 3.14
N VAL A 197 -1.60 10.39 3.65
CA VAL A 197 -1.54 10.67 5.09
C VAL A 197 -2.93 10.70 5.72
N CYS A 198 -3.88 11.37 5.09
CA CYS A 198 -5.26 11.50 5.58
C CYS A 198 -6.06 10.18 5.49
N ALA A 199 -5.65 9.26 4.64
CA ALA A 199 -6.29 7.95 4.49
C ALA A 199 -5.73 6.89 5.45
N ALA A 200 -4.49 7.03 5.91
CA ALA A 200 -3.76 6.00 6.66
C ALA A 200 -4.13 5.98 8.15
N ASP A 201 -4.35 4.78 8.72
CA ASP A 201 -4.41 4.55 10.17
C ASP A 201 -3.00 4.44 10.76
N VAL A 202 -2.07 3.86 9.97
CA VAL A 202 -0.65 3.76 10.30
C VAL A 202 0.15 4.33 9.14
N LEU A 203 1.07 5.24 9.43
CA LEU A 203 1.97 5.83 8.45
C LEU A 203 3.38 5.31 8.67
N ILE A 204 3.90 4.52 7.74
CA ILE A 204 5.29 4.06 7.75
C ILE A 204 6.13 5.05 6.94
N VAL A 205 7.20 5.57 7.57
CA VAL A 205 8.14 6.50 6.95
C VAL A 205 9.49 5.82 6.76
N PRO A 206 9.77 5.28 5.56
CA PRO A 206 11.07 4.69 5.26
C PRO A 206 12.16 5.76 5.29
N THR A 207 13.12 5.58 6.17
CA THR A 207 14.22 6.53 6.40
C THR A 207 15.54 5.77 6.28
N PRO A 208 16.36 6.03 5.25
CA PRO A 208 17.70 5.49 5.17
C PRO A 208 18.54 5.96 6.36
N ALA A 209 19.37 5.05 6.90
CA ALA A 209 20.25 5.35 8.00
C ALA A 209 21.49 6.15 7.54
N GLU A 210 21.26 7.27 6.87
CA GLU A 210 22.25 8.20 6.32
C GLU A 210 21.92 9.64 6.74
N LEU A 211 22.93 10.48 7.05
CA LEU A 211 22.75 11.82 7.59
C LEU A 211 21.85 12.73 6.74
N PHE A 212 22.04 12.73 5.42
CA PHE A 212 21.22 13.56 4.52
C PHE A 212 19.77 13.09 4.43
N ASP A 213 19.51 11.81 4.67
CA ASP A 213 18.16 11.26 4.66
C ASP A 213 17.43 11.59 5.97
N TYR A 214 18.15 11.66 7.09
CA TYR A 214 17.61 12.10 8.36
C TYR A 214 17.06 13.54 8.32
N THR A 215 17.82 14.48 7.74
CA THR A 215 17.32 15.86 7.57
C THR A 215 16.08 15.94 6.70
N SER A 216 16.00 15.12 5.65
CA SER A 216 14.79 15.03 4.82
C SER A 216 13.60 14.43 5.57
N ALA A 217 13.85 13.47 6.47
CA ALA A 217 12.80 12.91 7.33
C ALA A 217 12.28 13.96 8.32
N LEU A 218 13.16 14.74 8.94
CA LEU A 218 12.75 15.86 9.82
C LEU A 218 11.87 16.88 9.10
N GLN A 219 12.24 17.27 7.87
CA GLN A 219 11.42 18.16 7.04
C GLN A 219 10.05 17.57 6.75
N PHE A 220 9.99 16.26 6.47
CA PHE A 220 8.73 15.57 6.27
C PHE A 220 7.86 15.58 7.53
N PHE A 221 8.42 15.35 8.71
CA PHE A 221 7.69 15.41 9.98
C PHE A 221 7.21 16.81 10.33
N ASP A 222 8.01 17.84 10.05
CA ASP A 222 7.58 19.24 10.22
C ASP A 222 6.39 19.56 9.34
N MET A 223 6.43 19.17 8.06
CA MET A 223 5.31 19.33 7.15
C MET A 223 4.09 18.52 7.62
N LEU A 224 4.28 17.26 8.04
CA LEU A 224 3.20 16.42 8.55
C LEU A 224 2.52 17.05 9.76
N ARG A 225 3.30 17.56 10.69
CA ARG A 225 2.78 18.27 11.88
C ARG A 225 1.95 19.49 11.49
N ASP A 226 2.41 20.29 10.51
CA ASP A 226 1.70 21.49 10.06
C ASP A 226 0.44 21.12 9.28
N LEU A 227 0.47 20.05 8.51
CA LEU A 227 -0.70 19.49 7.84
C LEU A 227 -1.77 19.07 8.85
N LEU A 228 -1.40 18.26 9.84
CA LEU A 228 -2.31 17.74 10.87
C LEU A 228 -2.97 18.86 11.71
N LYS A 229 -2.35 20.05 11.81
CA LYS A 229 -2.96 21.22 12.45
C LYS A 229 -3.97 21.95 11.58
N ASN A 230 -3.82 21.90 10.26
CA ASN A 230 -4.58 22.71 9.31
C ASN A 230 -5.69 21.95 8.60
N VAL A 231 -5.61 20.62 8.52
CA VAL A 231 -6.64 19.77 7.93
C VAL A 231 -7.50 19.21 9.06
N ASP A 232 -8.81 19.46 8.98
CA ASP A 232 -9.77 18.86 9.92
C ASP A 232 -9.93 17.36 9.63
N LEU A 233 -9.09 16.55 10.25
CA LEU A 233 -9.14 15.09 10.16
C LEU A 233 -10.25 14.48 11.04
N LYS A 234 -11.13 15.29 11.63
CA LYS A 234 -12.21 14.82 12.49
C LYS A 234 -11.76 13.93 13.65
N GLY A 235 -10.56 14.22 14.18
CA GLY A 235 -9.93 13.47 15.27
C GLY A 235 -9.19 12.22 14.82
N PHE A 236 -8.95 12.07 13.53
CA PHE A 236 -8.21 10.96 12.95
C PHE A 236 -6.75 11.38 12.76
N GLU A 237 -5.85 10.81 13.55
CA GLU A 237 -4.39 11.01 13.42
C GLU A 237 -3.72 9.67 13.16
N PRO A 238 -2.90 9.53 12.10
CA PRO A 238 -2.20 8.28 11.84
C PRO A 238 -1.15 7.99 12.93
N ASP A 239 -1.00 6.71 13.29
CA ASP A 239 0.13 6.25 14.09
C ASP A 239 1.39 6.23 13.22
N VAL A 240 2.34 7.14 13.48
CA VAL A 240 3.53 7.31 12.65
C VAL A 240 4.65 6.39 13.11
N ARG A 241 5.21 5.60 12.19
CA ARG A 241 6.29 4.65 12.41
C ARG A 241 7.46 4.91 11.47
N ILE A 242 8.67 5.02 12.02
CA ILE A 242 9.89 5.14 11.22
C ILE A 242 10.41 3.74 10.91
N LEU A 243 10.67 3.47 9.64
CA LEU A 243 11.32 2.25 9.17
C LEU A 243 12.73 2.57 8.68
N LEU A 244 13.74 2.13 9.42
CA LEU A 244 15.12 2.28 8.97
C LEU A 244 15.39 1.40 7.73
N THR A 245 15.84 2.04 6.66
CA THR A 245 16.22 1.38 5.42
C THR A 245 17.71 1.60 5.13
N LYS A 246 18.29 0.88 4.17
CA LYS A 246 19.74 0.92 3.83
C LYS A 246 20.65 0.74 5.05
N TYR A 247 20.20 0.03 6.05
CA TYR A 247 20.96 -0.18 7.26
C TYR A 247 22.17 -1.10 7.01
N SER A 248 23.35 -0.70 7.50
CA SER A 248 24.58 -1.48 7.36
C SER A 248 25.29 -1.58 8.71
N ASN A 249 25.66 -2.79 9.09
CA ASN A 249 26.48 -3.10 10.27
C ASN A 249 27.99 -3.15 9.96
N ASN A 250 28.41 -2.76 8.74
CA ASN A 250 29.82 -2.79 8.36
C ASN A 250 30.61 -1.78 9.19
N ASN A 251 31.87 -2.14 9.51
CA ASN A 251 32.80 -1.25 10.20
C ASN A 251 32.96 0.07 9.43
N GLY A 252 32.73 1.20 10.11
CA GLY A 252 32.78 2.54 9.52
C GLY A 252 31.45 3.03 8.92
N SER A 253 30.38 2.22 8.96
CA SER A 253 29.03 2.70 8.63
C SER A 253 28.52 3.71 9.67
N GLN A 254 27.82 4.74 9.21
CA GLN A 254 27.13 5.70 10.08
C GLN A 254 25.77 5.17 10.60
N SER A 255 25.30 4.03 10.09
CA SER A 255 23.96 3.53 10.39
C SER A 255 23.66 3.32 11.88
N PRO A 256 24.56 2.75 12.71
CA PRO A 256 24.30 2.60 14.15
C PRO A 256 24.16 3.94 14.88
N TRP A 257 24.98 4.92 14.53
CA TRP A 257 24.87 6.26 15.09
C TRP A 257 23.59 6.95 14.67
N MET A 258 23.18 6.81 13.41
CA MET A 258 21.92 7.37 12.91
C MET A 258 20.71 6.71 13.56
N GLU A 259 20.75 5.41 13.84
CA GLU A 259 19.69 4.71 14.56
C GLU A 259 19.50 5.32 15.96
N GLU A 260 20.60 5.58 16.69
CA GLU A 260 20.55 6.22 18.00
C GLU A 260 19.92 7.62 17.91
N GLN A 261 20.35 8.46 16.95
CA GLN A 261 19.78 9.79 16.77
C GLN A 261 18.28 9.76 16.45
N ILE A 262 17.83 8.79 15.67
CA ILE A 262 16.40 8.65 15.31
C ILE A 262 15.58 8.14 16.51
N ARG A 263 16.15 7.32 17.39
CA ARG A 263 15.47 6.84 18.60
C ARG A 263 15.30 7.93 19.65
N ASP A 264 16.22 8.89 19.68
CA ASP A 264 16.25 9.98 20.67
C ASP A 264 15.45 11.21 20.24
N ALA A 265 15.02 11.29 18.97
CA ALA A 265 14.24 12.38 18.41
C ALA A 265 12.74 12.16 18.52
#